data_af5d91cd490ff20ff5d61d306cef9a43
#
_entry.id   af5d91cd490ff20ff5d61d306cef9a43
#
_cell.length_a   1.000
_cell.length_b   1.000
_cell.length_c   1.000
_cell.angle_alpha   90.00
_cell.angle_beta   90.00
_cell.angle_gamma   90.00
#
_symmetry.space_group_name_H-M   'P 1'
#
loop_
_entity.id
_entity.type
_entity.pdbx_description
1 polymer ?
#
loop_
_entity_poly.entity_id
_entity_poly.type
_entity_poly.pdbx_seq_one_letter_code
_entity_poly.pdbx_strand_id
1 'polypeptide(L)'
;MLDSIESAIEDIKAGKLVIVVDDDDREDEGDFITAARNITPEVINFMTKHGRGLICVPLLDERCNELGLELMVNNNTALHETAFTVSVDLLGHGCTTGISAHDRAKTIRALIDPSTKPEDLGRPGHIFPLRAKKGGVLRRAGHTEAAIDLARLAGFEPAGVLVEIMNDDGSMARLPQLKKVAEKFDFKLVSIKDLIEYRLKRDSLIEEIVSVDMPTKYGHFKLFAFQEKNTTNEHLALVKGQWEKDEPVLVRVHSSCFTGDILGSLRCDCGEQLHAAMTMVEKEGKGAILYMSQEGRGIGLLNKLKAYRLQEQGMDTVEANLHLGFQIDQRDYGVGAQILRYLGITKLRLISNNPKKRVGLIGYGLEIVENVPVEVHPNPHNERYLQTKRDKLGHEILDDE
;
A
#
# COMPACT_ATOMS: atom_id res chain seq x y z
N MET A 1 -21.85 7.07 -13.72
CA MET A 1 -21.85 6.45 -12.38
C MET A 1 -20.96 5.22 -12.52
N LEU A 2 -20.17 4.86 -11.50
CA LEU A 2 -19.42 3.59 -11.49
C LEU A 2 -20.38 2.43 -11.19
N ASP A 3 -20.00 1.23 -11.62
CA ASP A 3 -20.76 0.01 -11.32
C ASP A 3 -20.51 -0.48 -9.89
N SER A 4 -21.35 -1.40 -9.38
CA SER A 4 -21.16 -1.99 -8.05
C SER A 4 -20.07 -3.06 -8.05
N ILE A 5 -19.39 -3.21 -6.92
CA ILE A 5 -18.36 -4.26 -6.74
C ILE A 5 -18.97 -5.65 -6.91
N GLU A 6 -20.21 -5.86 -6.43
CA GLU A 6 -20.93 -7.12 -6.62
C GLU A 6 -21.06 -7.49 -8.10
N SER A 7 -21.42 -6.49 -8.96
CA SER A 7 -21.58 -6.75 -10.39
C SER A 7 -20.24 -7.07 -11.07
N ALA A 8 -19.14 -6.43 -10.63
CA ALA A 8 -17.80 -6.75 -11.13
C ALA A 8 -17.35 -8.17 -10.72
N ILE A 9 -17.65 -8.57 -9.49
CA ILE A 9 -17.38 -9.93 -8.99
C ILE A 9 -18.12 -10.98 -9.84
N GLU A 10 -19.41 -10.75 -10.15
CA GLU A 10 -20.20 -11.68 -10.98
C GLU A 10 -19.67 -11.74 -12.42
N ASP A 11 -19.23 -10.63 -12.99
CA ASP A 11 -18.61 -10.63 -14.32
C ASP A 11 -17.28 -11.42 -14.34
N ILE A 12 -16.44 -11.27 -13.29
CA ILE A 12 -15.21 -12.07 -13.17
C ILE A 12 -15.53 -13.56 -13.01
N LYS A 13 -16.56 -13.93 -12.21
CA LYS A 13 -17.03 -15.33 -12.11
C LYS A 13 -17.47 -15.88 -13.46
N ALA A 14 -18.09 -15.04 -14.28
CA ALA A 14 -18.52 -15.39 -15.64
C ALA A 14 -17.38 -15.44 -16.66
N GLY A 15 -16.13 -15.17 -16.25
CA GLY A 15 -14.95 -15.17 -17.12
C GLY A 15 -14.73 -13.88 -17.91
N LYS A 16 -15.44 -12.80 -17.57
CA LYS A 16 -15.29 -11.49 -18.22
C LYS A 16 -14.13 -10.69 -17.62
N LEU A 17 -13.72 -9.66 -18.34
CA LEU A 17 -12.87 -8.57 -17.86
C LEU A 17 -13.73 -7.52 -17.16
N VAL A 18 -13.13 -6.83 -16.20
CA VAL A 18 -13.65 -5.60 -15.61
C VAL A 18 -12.61 -4.48 -15.74
N ILE A 19 -13.05 -3.23 -15.67
CA ILE A 19 -12.15 -2.07 -15.60
C ILE A 19 -12.11 -1.60 -14.16
N VAL A 20 -10.92 -1.46 -13.61
CA VAL A 20 -10.69 -0.93 -12.28
C VAL A 20 -9.91 0.37 -12.39
N VAL A 21 -10.40 1.44 -11.74
CA VAL A 21 -9.73 2.74 -11.68
C VAL A 21 -9.25 3.01 -10.28
N ASP A 22 -8.13 3.70 -10.15
CA ASP A 22 -7.67 4.22 -8.87
C ASP A 22 -8.04 5.72 -8.70
N ASP A 23 -7.63 6.32 -7.59
CA ASP A 23 -7.96 7.70 -7.26
C ASP A 23 -7.10 8.68 -8.08
N ASP A 24 -7.67 9.86 -8.40
CA ASP A 24 -7.02 10.96 -9.13
C ASP A 24 -5.72 11.42 -8.42
N ASP A 25 -5.66 11.27 -7.10
CA ASP A 25 -4.49 11.62 -6.28
C ASP A 25 -3.38 10.57 -6.29
N ARG A 26 -3.57 9.40 -6.97
CA ARG A 26 -2.60 8.31 -7.01
C ARG A 26 -1.94 8.20 -8.41
N GLU A 27 -2.50 7.41 -9.31
CA GLU A 27 -2.01 7.21 -10.68
C GLU A 27 -2.99 7.81 -11.70
N ASP A 28 -4.28 7.93 -11.30
CA ASP A 28 -5.40 8.35 -12.17
C ASP A 28 -5.48 7.48 -13.44
N GLU A 29 -5.32 6.16 -13.26
CA GLU A 29 -5.26 5.20 -14.37
C GLU A 29 -6.35 4.14 -14.23
N GLY A 30 -6.54 3.35 -15.29
CA GLY A 30 -7.46 2.22 -15.28
C GLY A 30 -6.89 1.01 -15.97
N ASP A 31 -7.11 -0.15 -15.36
CA ASP A 31 -6.65 -1.43 -15.84
C ASP A 31 -7.81 -2.35 -16.24
N PHE A 32 -7.63 -3.14 -17.30
CA PHE A 32 -8.42 -4.35 -17.47
C PHE A 32 -7.93 -5.40 -16.48
N ILE A 33 -8.85 -5.95 -15.70
CA ILE A 33 -8.57 -6.97 -14.69
C ILE A 33 -9.48 -8.19 -14.86
N THR A 34 -8.91 -9.38 -14.67
CA THR A 34 -9.64 -10.64 -14.50
C THR A 34 -8.88 -11.61 -13.59
N ALA A 35 -9.52 -12.71 -13.19
CA ALA A 35 -8.83 -13.78 -12.47
C ALA A 35 -7.89 -14.55 -13.41
N ALA A 36 -6.71 -14.95 -12.92
CA ALA A 36 -5.75 -15.73 -13.72
C ALA A 36 -6.34 -17.07 -14.21
N ARG A 37 -7.30 -17.62 -13.47
CA ARG A 37 -8.07 -18.83 -13.86
C ARG A 37 -8.82 -18.64 -15.18
N ASN A 38 -9.30 -17.44 -15.46
CA ASN A 38 -10.12 -17.12 -16.65
C ASN A 38 -9.29 -16.86 -17.91
N ILE A 39 -7.96 -16.86 -17.82
CA ILE A 39 -7.10 -16.49 -18.94
C ILE A 39 -7.18 -17.52 -20.07
N THR A 40 -7.44 -17.00 -21.27
CA THR A 40 -7.36 -17.71 -22.54
C THR A 40 -6.51 -16.93 -23.53
N PRO A 41 -6.06 -17.54 -24.64
CA PRO A 41 -5.36 -16.79 -25.69
C PRO A 41 -6.17 -15.59 -26.24
N GLU A 42 -7.49 -15.73 -26.31
CA GLU A 42 -8.40 -14.68 -26.79
C GLU A 42 -8.43 -13.50 -25.80
N VAL A 43 -8.48 -13.77 -24.49
CA VAL A 43 -8.41 -12.74 -23.44
C VAL A 43 -7.07 -12.00 -23.48
N ILE A 44 -5.96 -12.73 -23.59
CA ILE A 44 -4.62 -12.12 -23.74
C ILE A 44 -4.54 -11.24 -25.00
N ASN A 45 -5.04 -11.74 -26.11
CA ASN A 45 -5.08 -10.99 -27.36
C ASN A 45 -5.94 -9.72 -27.24
N PHE A 46 -7.09 -9.81 -26.55
CA PHE A 46 -7.93 -8.65 -26.25
C PHE A 46 -7.19 -7.62 -25.38
N MET A 47 -6.60 -8.06 -24.29
CA MET A 47 -5.85 -7.20 -23.35
C MET A 47 -4.70 -6.49 -24.08
N THR A 48 -3.94 -7.22 -24.89
CA THR A 48 -2.83 -6.64 -25.68
C THR A 48 -3.31 -5.60 -26.69
N LYS A 49 -4.44 -5.90 -27.39
CA LYS A 49 -4.96 -5.04 -28.45
C LYS A 49 -5.64 -3.77 -27.91
N HIS A 50 -6.33 -3.87 -26.79
CA HIS A 50 -7.21 -2.81 -26.28
C HIS A 50 -6.70 -2.18 -24.98
N GLY A 51 -5.89 -2.88 -24.19
CA GLY A 51 -5.16 -2.30 -23.06
C GLY A 51 -3.90 -1.59 -23.52
N ARG A 52 -3.03 -2.29 -24.27
CA ARG A 52 -1.75 -1.84 -24.80
C ARG A 52 -0.64 -1.67 -23.77
N GLY A 53 -0.95 -1.80 -22.48
CA GLY A 53 -0.01 -1.77 -21.37
C GLY A 53 0.78 -3.06 -21.21
N LEU A 54 1.40 -3.25 -20.07
CA LEU A 54 2.18 -4.42 -19.73
C LEU A 54 1.29 -5.48 -19.07
N ILE A 55 1.24 -6.70 -19.64
CA ILE A 55 0.50 -7.79 -19.00
C ILE A 55 1.24 -8.24 -17.75
N CYS A 56 0.64 -7.97 -16.60
CA CYS A 56 1.15 -8.34 -15.30
C CYS A 56 0.25 -9.38 -14.61
N VAL A 57 0.88 -10.19 -13.74
CA VAL A 57 0.20 -11.25 -13.00
C VAL A 57 0.42 -11.10 -11.50
N PRO A 58 -0.45 -10.37 -10.79
CA PRO A 58 -0.47 -10.36 -9.34
C PRO A 58 -0.59 -11.77 -8.74
N LEU A 59 0.33 -12.09 -7.82
CA LEU A 59 0.37 -13.34 -7.06
C LEU A 59 0.61 -13.03 -5.59
N LEU A 60 0.14 -13.89 -4.70
CA LEU A 60 0.51 -13.81 -3.29
C LEU A 60 2.00 -14.12 -3.08
N ASP A 61 2.55 -13.57 -2.02
CA ASP A 61 3.96 -13.70 -1.63
C ASP A 61 4.37 -15.16 -1.47
N GLU A 62 3.49 -15.98 -0.87
CA GLU A 62 3.68 -17.41 -0.68
C GLU A 62 3.88 -18.12 -2.03
N ARG A 63 3.04 -17.79 -3.02
CA ARG A 63 3.14 -18.39 -4.36
C ARG A 63 4.38 -17.93 -5.12
N CYS A 64 4.76 -16.68 -4.98
CA CYS A 64 6.02 -16.18 -5.53
C CYS A 64 7.23 -16.93 -4.96
N ASN A 65 7.22 -17.20 -3.65
CA ASN A 65 8.30 -17.95 -2.99
C ASN A 65 8.36 -19.42 -3.42
N GLU A 66 7.20 -20.10 -3.55
CA GLU A 66 7.12 -21.47 -4.07
C GLU A 66 7.72 -21.59 -5.47
N LEU A 67 7.47 -20.61 -6.33
CA LEU A 67 7.94 -20.57 -7.71
C LEU A 67 9.35 -19.98 -7.86
N GLY A 68 10.00 -19.54 -6.76
CA GLY A 68 11.32 -18.91 -6.80
C GLY A 68 11.32 -17.60 -7.61
N LEU A 69 10.24 -16.82 -7.54
CA LEU A 69 10.12 -15.53 -8.21
C LEU A 69 10.70 -14.43 -7.34
N GLU A 70 11.98 -14.14 -7.52
CA GLU A 70 12.66 -13.06 -6.81
C GLU A 70 12.24 -11.69 -7.35
N LEU A 71 12.36 -10.65 -6.53
CA LEU A 71 12.15 -9.28 -6.98
C LEU A 71 13.13 -8.93 -8.10
N MET A 72 12.64 -8.20 -9.11
CA MET A 72 13.44 -7.79 -10.26
C MET A 72 14.64 -6.93 -9.85
N VAL A 73 14.50 -6.15 -8.78
CA VAL A 73 15.54 -5.29 -8.22
C VAL A 73 15.53 -5.36 -6.71
N ASN A 74 16.70 -5.32 -6.09
CA ASN A 74 16.84 -5.25 -4.62
C ASN A 74 16.44 -3.86 -4.08
N ASN A 75 16.62 -2.82 -4.89
CA ASN A 75 16.27 -1.45 -4.56
C ASN A 75 15.24 -0.93 -5.57
N ASN A 76 13.98 -0.87 -5.17
CA ASN A 76 12.91 -0.32 -5.99
C ASN A 76 12.86 1.21 -5.83
N THR A 77 13.16 1.93 -6.91
CA THR A 77 13.13 3.40 -6.97
C THR A 77 11.90 3.94 -7.70
N ALA A 78 10.97 3.07 -8.11
CA ALA A 78 9.74 3.48 -8.78
C ALA A 78 8.83 4.27 -7.82
N LEU A 79 8.11 5.26 -8.35
CA LEU A 79 7.28 6.18 -7.59
C LEU A 79 6.25 5.47 -6.68
N HIS A 80 5.61 4.42 -7.21
CA HIS A 80 4.58 3.64 -6.51
C HIS A 80 5.09 2.30 -5.96
N GLU A 81 6.40 2.06 -6.06
CA GLU A 81 7.09 0.90 -5.51
C GLU A 81 6.47 -0.46 -5.91
N THR A 82 5.92 -0.55 -7.12
CA THR A 82 5.31 -1.79 -7.62
C THR A 82 6.32 -2.93 -7.58
N ALA A 83 5.94 -4.02 -6.90
CA ALA A 83 6.84 -5.12 -6.59
C ALA A 83 6.96 -6.11 -7.76
N PHE A 84 7.59 -5.68 -8.84
CA PHE A 84 7.92 -6.55 -9.97
C PHE A 84 8.86 -7.67 -9.53
N THR A 85 8.54 -8.90 -9.95
CA THR A 85 9.49 -10.02 -9.92
C THR A 85 10.22 -10.14 -11.26
N VAL A 86 11.22 -11.01 -11.33
CA VAL A 86 11.79 -11.43 -12.63
C VAL A 86 10.68 -11.92 -13.54
N SER A 87 10.71 -11.53 -14.82
CA SER A 87 9.75 -12.00 -15.82
C SER A 87 10.00 -13.47 -16.16
N VAL A 88 8.94 -14.18 -16.55
CA VAL A 88 9.00 -15.63 -16.78
C VAL A 88 8.23 -16.06 -18.02
N ASP A 89 8.60 -17.23 -18.56
CA ASP A 89 7.86 -18.00 -19.55
C ASP A 89 7.81 -19.47 -19.16
N LEU A 90 6.72 -20.17 -19.45
CA LEU A 90 6.63 -21.61 -19.26
C LEU A 90 7.55 -22.33 -20.26
N LEU A 91 8.39 -23.21 -19.77
CA LEU A 91 9.27 -24.04 -20.58
C LEU A 91 8.54 -25.31 -21.07
N GLY A 92 8.72 -25.68 -22.31
CA GLY A 92 8.06 -26.87 -22.86
C GLY A 92 6.55 -26.70 -23.04
N HIS A 93 5.77 -27.75 -22.82
CA HIS A 93 4.32 -27.78 -22.90
C HIS A 93 3.73 -27.20 -24.21
N GLY A 94 4.53 -27.25 -25.30
CA GLY A 94 4.18 -26.66 -26.58
C GLY A 94 4.20 -25.13 -26.60
N CYS A 95 4.92 -24.50 -25.70
CA CYS A 95 5.32 -23.10 -25.80
C CYS A 95 6.49 -22.95 -26.76
N THR A 96 6.53 -21.81 -27.46
CA THR A 96 7.58 -21.48 -28.43
C THR A 96 8.52 -20.43 -27.85
N THR A 97 8.40 -19.17 -28.29
CA THR A 97 9.24 -18.05 -27.82
C THR A 97 8.67 -17.34 -26.59
N GLY A 98 7.49 -17.71 -26.11
CA GLY A 98 6.84 -17.13 -24.93
C GLY A 98 5.93 -15.92 -25.20
N ILE A 99 6.17 -15.17 -26.30
CA ILE A 99 5.47 -13.90 -26.56
C ILE A 99 4.05 -14.04 -27.12
N SER A 100 3.72 -15.17 -27.77
CA SER A 100 2.40 -15.35 -28.38
C SER A 100 1.29 -15.31 -27.33
N ALA A 101 0.05 -14.94 -27.71
CA ALA A 101 -1.09 -14.98 -26.80
C ALA A 101 -1.32 -16.39 -26.23
N HIS A 102 -1.03 -17.43 -27.02
CA HIS A 102 -1.11 -18.82 -26.56
C HIS A 102 -0.05 -19.15 -25.50
N ASP A 103 1.20 -18.77 -25.72
CA ASP A 103 2.30 -19.04 -24.78
C ASP A 103 2.10 -18.28 -23.48
N ARG A 104 1.73 -16.99 -23.57
CA ARG A 104 1.44 -16.16 -22.39
C ARG A 104 0.28 -16.70 -21.58
N ALA A 105 -0.81 -17.15 -22.23
CA ALA A 105 -1.95 -17.77 -21.53
C ALA A 105 -1.53 -19.07 -20.82
N LYS A 106 -0.68 -19.90 -21.42
CA LYS A 106 -0.15 -21.11 -20.79
C LYS A 106 0.76 -20.76 -19.59
N THR A 107 1.65 -19.79 -19.75
CA THR A 107 2.51 -19.31 -18.65
C THR A 107 1.69 -18.82 -17.46
N ILE A 108 0.65 -18.00 -17.71
CA ILE A 108 -0.22 -17.50 -16.64
C ILE A 108 -0.94 -18.63 -15.91
N ARG A 109 -1.46 -19.60 -16.66
CA ARG A 109 -2.10 -20.79 -16.06
C ARG A 109 -1.13 -21.63 -15.23
N ALA A 110 0.11 -21.78 -15.70
CA ALA A 110 1.15 -22.48 -14.95
C ALA A 110 1.50 -21.74 -13.63
N LEU A 111 1.51 -20.41 -13.61
CA LEU A 111 1.78 -19.64 -12.39
C LEU A 111 0.78 -19.95 -11.25
N ILE A 112 -0.47 -20.33 -11.58
CA ILE A 112 -1.49 -20.66 -10.57
C ILE A 112 -1.66 -22.16 -10.35
N ASP A 113 -1.04 -23.01 -11.16
CA ASP A 113 -1.11 -24.47 -11.02
C ASP A 113 -0.18 -24.92 -9.88
N PRO A 114 -0.70 -25.55 -8.82
CA PRO A 114 0.10 -25.99 -7.67
C PRO A 114 1.18 -27.02 -8.03
N SER A 115 1.03 -27.71 -9.18
CA SER A 115 2.03 -28.67 -9.65
C SER A 115 3.24 -28.04 -10.34
N THR A 116 3.14 -26.77 -10.73
CA THR A 116 4.25 -26.06 -11.39
C THR A 116 5.38 -25.77 -10.41
N LYS A 117 6.59 -26.08 -10.82
CA LYS A 117 7.83 -25.93 -10.07
C LYS A 117 8.70 -24.79 -10.62
N PRO A 118 9.68 -24.29 -9.84
CA PRO A 118 10.61 -23.24 -10.31
C PRO A 118 11.34 -23.59 -11.61
N GLU A 119 11.70 -24.85 -11.81
CA GLU A 119 12.40 -25.35 -13.02
C GLU A 119 11.55 -25.39 -14.29
N ASP A 120 10.21 -25.32 -14.14
CA ASP A 120 9.30 -25.26 -15.29
C ASP A 120 9.24 -23.86 -15.92
N LEU A 121 9.84 -22.86 -15.26
CA LEU A 121 9.79 -21.45 -15.66
C LEU A 121 11.15 -20.95 -16.14
N GLY A 122 11.20 -20.55 -17.41
CA GLY A 122 12.34 -19.82 -17.98
C GLY A 122 12.39 -18.38 -17.46
N ARG A 123 13.61 -17.86 -17.26
CA ARG A 123 13.90 -16.48 -16.79
C ARG A 123 15.03 -15.88 -17.61
N PRO A 124 14.89 -14.65 -18.15
CA PRO A 124 13.67 -13.85 -18.20
C PRO A 124 12.64 -14.38 -19.19
N GLY A 125 11.42 -13.85 -19.14
CA GLY A 125 10.33 -14.20 -20.06
C GLY A 125 9.44 -13.00 -20.40
N HIS A 126 8.22 -13.26 -20.86
CA HIS A 126 7.29 -12.25 -21.36
C HIS A 126 6.06 -12.04 -20.47
N ILE A 127 5.96 -12.74 -19.36
CA ILE A 127 4.96 -12.51 -18.31
C ILE A 127 5.66 -11.90 -17.09
N PHE A 128 5.04 -10.88 -16.51
CA PHE A 128 5.57 -10.08 -15.41
C PHE A 128 4.77 -10.34 -14.13
N PRO A 129 5.19 -11.30 -13.27
CA PRO A 129 4.53 -11.50 -11.99
C PRO A 129 4.78 -10.32 -11.06
N LEU A 130 3.75 -9.98 -10.25
CA LEU A 130 3.81 -8.94 -9.23
C LEU A 130 3.55 -9.56 -7.87
N ARG A 131 4.37 -9.23 -6.86
CA ARG A 131 4.13 -9.63 -5.47
C ARG A 131 3.08 -8.74 -4.85
N ALA A 132 1.87 -9.27 -4.64
CA ALA A 132 0.79 -8.56 -3.97
C ALA A 132 0.96 -8.63 -2.45
N LYS A 133 0.56 -7.56 -1.76
CA LYS A 133 0.56 -7.53 -0.29
C LYS A 133 -0.54 -8.43 0.27
N LYS A 134 -0.19 -9.26 1.26
CA LYS A 134 -1.15 -10.07 2.00
C LYS A 134 -2.19 -9.16 2.69
N GLY A 135 -3.47 -9.39 2.44
CA GLY A 135 -4.55 -8.49 2.87
C GLY A 135 -5.16 -7.66 1.73
N GLY A 136 -4.55 -7.68 0.53
CA GLY A 136 -5.09 -7.07 -0.68
C GLY A 136 -5.22 -5.55 -0.57
N VAL A 137 -6.30 -4.99 -1.14
CA VAL A 137 -6.55 -3.53 -1.14
C VAL A 137 -6.65 -2.92 0.25
N LEU A 138 -6.92 -3.71 1.29
CA LEU A 138 -6.90 -3.22 2.68
C LEU A 138 -5.48 -2.94 3.19
N ARG A 139 -4.44 -3.43 2.50
CA ARG A 139 -3.02 -3.19 2.81
C ARG A 139 -2.39 -2.15 1.88
N ARG A 140 -2.70 -2.22 0.61
CA ARG A 140 -2.21 -1.30 -0.42
C ARG A 140 -3.30 -1.05 -1.44
N ALA A 141 -3.72 0.22 -1.55
CA ALA A 141 -4.76 0.66 -2.47
C ALA A 141 -4.22 0.73 -3.92
N GLY A 142 -3.91 -0.42 -4.53
CA GLY A 142 -3.34 -0.51 -5.88
C GLY A 142 -4.01 -1.58 -6.74
N HIS A 143 -3.86 -1.46 -8.07
CA HIS A 143 -4.41 -2.41 -9.06
C HIS A 143 -3.92 -3.85 -8.83
N THR A 144 -2.66 -4.03 -8.40
CA THR A 144 -2.07 -5.33 -8.02
C THR A 144 -2.92 -6.03 -6.96
N GLU A 145 -3.24 -5.33 -5.88
CA GLU A 145 -4.04 -5.85 -4.78
C GLU A 145 -5.52 -5.98 -5.15
N ALA A 146 -6.04 -5.06 -5.97
CA ALA A 146 -7.41 -5.14 -6.47
C ALA A 146 -7.64 -6.40 -7.31
N ALA A 147 -6.68 -6.78 -8.16
CA ALA A 147 -6.76 -8.00 -8.97
C ALA A 147 -6.80 -9.27 -8.11
N ILE A 148 -5.99 -9.35 -7.06
CA ILE A 148 -6.00 -10.45 -6.08
C ILE A 148 -7.35 -10.53 -5.37
N ASP A 149 -7.86 -9.41 -4.90
CA ASP A 149 -9.11 -9.36 -4.13
C ASP A 149 -10.32 -9.72 -4.99
N LEU A 150 -10.42 -9.18 -6.18
CA LEU A 150 -11.51 -9.50 -7.11
C LEU A 150 -11.50 -10.97 -7.51
N ALA A 151 -10.32 -11.56 -7.78
CA ALA A 151 -10.20 -12.99 -8.04
C ALA A 151 -10.68 -13.82 -6.84
N ARG A 152 -10.22 -13.50 -5.61
CA ARG A 152 -10.61 -14.19 -4.39
C ARG A 152 -12.12 -14.03 -4.10
N LEU A 153 -12.67 -12.83 -4.24
CA LEU A 153 -14.11 -12.56 -4.03
C LEU A 153 -14.98 -13.26 -5.06
N ALA A 154 -14.45 -13.49 -6.27
CA ALA A 154 -15.11 -14.30 -7.29
C ALA A 154 -15.02 -15.83 -7.03
N GLY A 155 -14.29 -16.26 -5.97
CA GLY A 155 -14.16 -17.67 -5.58
C GLY A 155 -13.04 -18.43 -6.29
N PHE A 156 -12.11 -17.71 -6.92
CA PHE A 156 -10.92 -18.28 -7.58
C PHE A 156 -9.68 -18.20 -6.66
N GLU A 157 -8.59 -18.81 -7.10
CA GLU A 157 -7.28 -18.63 -6.47
C GLU A 157 -6.93 -17.13 -6.44
N PRO A 158 -6.28 -16.65 -5.36
CA PRO A 158 -5.92 -15.22 -5.24
C PRO A 158 -4.75 -14.87 -6.19
N ALA A 159 -5.06 -14.88 -7.48
CA ALA A 159 -4.17 -14.55 -8.58
C ALA A 159 -4.96 -13.83 -9.67
N GLY A 160 -4.52 -12.65 -10.06
CA GLY A 160 -5.15 -11.86 -11.09
C GLY A 160 -4.28 -11.72 -12.33
N VAL A 161 -4.86 -11.15 -13.37
CA VAL A 161 -4.15 -10.61 -14.54
C VAL A 161 -4.64 -9.20 -14.77
N LEU A 162 -3.72 -8.30 -15.01
CA LEU A 162 -4.03 -6.91 -15.29
C LEU A 162 -3.21 -6.38 -16.47
N VAL A 163 -3.71 -5.32 -17.09
CA VAL A 163 -3.02 -4.54 -18.12
C VAL A 163 -3.57 -3.13 -18.11
N GLU A 164 -2.69 -2.15 -18.15
CA GLU A 164 -3.05 -0.74 -18.19
C GLU A 164 -3.77 -0.40 -19.51
N ILE A 165 -4.72 0.56 -19.45
CA ILE A 165 -5.49 0.99 -20.62
C ILE A 165 -4.94 2.33 -21.13
N MET A 166 -4.43 2.30 -22.36
CA MET A 166 -3.95 3.47 -23.07
C MET A 166 -4.88 3.88 -24.20
N ASN A 167 -4.92 5.17 -24.49
CA ASN A 167 -5.56 5.75 -25.67
C ASN A 167 -4.85 5.34 -26.98
N ASP A 168 -5.45 5.61 -28.12
CA ASP A 168 -4.87 5.28 -29.42
C ASP A 168 -3.58 6.06 -29.72
N ASP A 169 -3.39 7.20 -29.09
CA ASP A 169 -2.18 8.03 -29.20
C ASP A 169 -1.04 7.62 -28.23
N GLY A 170 -1.29 6.59 -27.41
CA GLY A 170 -0.33 6.08 -26.42
C GLY A 170 -0.35 6.80 -25.07
N SER A 171 -1.19 7.82 -24.88
CA SER A 171 -1.42 8.43 -23.57
C SER A 171 -2.26 7.52 -22.66
N MET A 172 -2.16 7.69 -21.35
CA MET A 172 -2.98 6.92 -20.40
C MET A 172 -4.46 7.32 -20.50
N ALA A 173 -5.35 6.31 -20.54
CA ALA A 173 -6.79 6.56 -20.52
C ALA A 173 -7.22 6.96 -19.11
N ARG A 174 -7.92 8.09 -18.98
CA ARG A 174 -8.47 8.59 -17.72
C ARG A 174 -9.96 8.28 -17.62
N LEU A 175 -10.58 8.53 -16.49
CA LEU A 175 -11.97 8.16 -16.22
C LEU A 175 -12.96 8.49 -17.36
N PRO A 176 -12.91 9.66 -18.06
CA PRO A 176 -13.81 9.94 -19.16
C PRO A 176 -13.64 9.02 -20.38
N GLN A 177 -12.40 8.61 -20.68
CA GLN A 177 -12.10 7.67 -21.77
C GLN A 177 -12.43 6.24 -21.35
N LEU A 178 -12.14 5.85 -20.09
CA LEU A 178 -12.43 4.53 -19.53
C LEU A 178 -13.93 4.22 -19.53
N LYS A 179 -14.79 5.22 -19.26
CA LYS A 179 -16.26 5.07 -19.41
C LYS A 179 -16.67 4.69 -20.83
N LYS A 180 -16.04 5.32 -21.84
CA LYS A 180 -16.32 4.98 -23.26
C LYS A 180 -15.83 3.56 -23.61
N VAL A 181 -14.69 3.14 -23.04
CA VAL A 181 -14.18 1.77 -23.21
C VAL A 181 -15.13 0.77 -22.56
N ALA A 182 -15.60 1.05 -21.35
CA ALA A 182 -16.56 0.22 -20.61
C ALA A 182 -17.88 0.06 -21.41
N GLU A 183 -18.44 1.15 -21.89
CA GLU A 183 -19.65 1.14 -22.74
C GLU A 183 -19.43 0.36 -24.04
N LYS A 184 -18.30 0.57 -24.71
CA LYS A 184 -17.97 -0.09 -26.00
C LYS A 184 -17.89 -1.62 -25.89
N PHE A 185 -17.39 -2.15 -24.77
CA PHE A 185 -17.15 -3.58 -24.59
C PHE A 185 -18.09 -4.23 -23.59
N ASP A 186 -19.08 -3.50 -23.07
CA ASP A 186 -19.99 -3.95 -22.02
C ASP A 186 -19.26 -4.50 -20.79
N PHE A 187 -18.26 -3.77 -20.31
CA PHE A 187 -17.51 -4.12 -19.12
C PHE A 187 -17.93 -3.26 -17.92
N LYS A 188 -17.90 -3.86 -16.73
CA LYS A 188 -18.09 -3.14 -15.49
C LYS A 188 -16.88 -2.26 -15.20
N LEU A 189 -17.16 -1.03 -14.75
CA LEU A 189 -16.16 -0.03 -14.37
C LEU A 189 -16.33 0.29 -12.88
N VAL A 190 -15.36 -0.09 -12.06
CA VAL A 190 -15.36 0.05 -10.61
C VAL A 190 -14.11 0.76 -10.12
N SER A 191 -14.12 1.32 -8.89
CA SER A 191 -12.96 1.96 -8.29
C SER A 191 -12.31 1.09 -7.20
N ILE A 192 -11.01 1.28 -7.00
CA ILE A 192 -10.29 0.70 -5.86
C ILE A 192 -10.89 1.18 -4.54
N LYS A 193 -11.30 2.44 -4.47
CA LYS A 193 -11.99 3.03 -3.32
C LYS A 193 -13.26 2.28 -2.95
N ASP A 194 -14.14 2.01 -3.93
CA ASP A 194 -15.36 1.25 -3.69
C ASP A 194 -15.06 -0.20 -3.27
N LEU A 195 -13.99 -0.80 -3.83
CA LEU A 195 -13.55 -2.15 -3.43
C LEU A 195 -13.02 -2.17 -1.99
N ILE A 196 -12.29 -1.14 -1.58
CA ILE A 196 -11.85 -0.99 -0.17
C ILE A 196 -13.08 -0.86 0.74
N GLU A 197 -14.04 0.00 0.41
CA GLU A 197 -15.27 0.13 1.21
C GLU A 197 -16.08 -1.17 1.28
N TYR A 198 -16.18 -1.88 0.17
CA TYR A 198 -16.83 -3.19 0.10
C TYR A 198 -16.16 -4.20 1.04
N ARG A 199 -14.82 -4.24 1.03
CA ARG A 199 -14.05 -5.13 1.90
C ARG A 199 -14.10 -4.73 3.36
N LEU A 200 -14.00 -3.44 3.68
CA LEU A 200 -14.08 -2.93 5.06
C LEU A 200 -15.42 -3.24 5.76
N LYS A 201 -16.50 -3.44 4.99
CA LYS A 201 -17.80 -3.87 5.53
C LYS A 201 -17.82 -5.37 5.89
N ARG A 202 -16.92 -6.18 5.36
CA ARG A 202 -16.89 -7.64 5.47
C ARG A 202 -15.65 -8.17 6.20
N ASP A 203 -14.54 -7.49 6.02
CA ASP A 203 -13.23 -7.90 6.53
C ASP A 203 -12.64 -6.80 7.41
N SER A 204 -11.91 -7.20 8.45
CA SER A 204 -11.05 -6.31 9.22
C SER A 204 -9.70 -6.95 9.40
N LEU A 205 -8.63 -6.18 9.21
CA LEU A 205 -7.26 -6.63 9.50
C LEU A 205 -6.88 -6.45 10.98
N ILE A 206 -7.75 -5.80 11.76
CA ILE A 206 -7.51 -5.48 13.17
C ILE A 206 -8.61 -6.03 14.06
N GLU A 207 -8.27 -6.25 15.33
CA GLU A 207 -9.17 -6.58 16.41
C GLU A 207 -8.81 -5.74 17.62
N GLU A 208 -9.81 -5.05 18.24
CA GLU A 208 -9.62 -4.42 19.54
C GLU A 208 -9.52 -5.51 20.60
N ILE A 209 -8.43 -5.52 21.36
CA ILE A 209 -8.21 -6.49 22.43
C ILE A 209 -8.66 -5.93 23.76
N VAL A 210 -8.33 -4.68 24.05
CA VAL A 210 -8.64 -4.04 25.34
C VAL A 210 -8.58 -2.52 25.20
N SER A 211 -9.35 -1.83 26.04
CA SER A 211 -9.19 -0.40 26.23
C SER A 211 -9.13 -0.06 27.72
N VAL A 212 -8.27 0.88 28.07
CA VAL A 212 -8.03 1.31 29.46
C VAL A 212 -7.86 2.82 29.58
N ASP A 213 -8.08 3.37 30.78
CA ASP A 213 -7.72 4.76 31.06
C ASP A 213 -6.21 4.88 31.22
N MET A 214 -5.64 5.88 30.58
CA MET A 214 -4.19 6.10 30.52
C MET A 214 -3.83 7.54 30.93
N PRO A 215 -3.63 7.81 32.22
CA PRO A 215 -3.07 9.08 32.67
C PRO A 215 -1.58 9.14 32.30
N THR A 216 -1.18 10.22 31.65
CA THR A 216 0.21 10.48 31.28
C THR A 216 0.63 11.87 31.73
N LYS A 217 1.94 12.16 31.70
CA LYS A 217 2.44 13.53 31.98
C LYS A 217 2.07 14.54 30.88
N TYR A 218 1.53 14.09 29.74
CA TYR A 218 1.12 14.93 28.61
C TYR A 218 -0.39 15.06 28.46
N GLY A 219 -1.15 14.40 29.33
CA GLY A 219 -2.60 14.42 29.34
C GLY A 219 -3.22 13.09 29.78
N HIS A 220 -4.55 13.08 29.83
CA HIS A 220 -5.33 11.90 30.19
C HIS A 220 -6.07 11.40 28.97
N PHE A 221 -5.81 10.16 28.55
CA PHE A 221 -6.33 9.54 27.34
C PHE A 221 -7.04 8.22 27.67
N LYS A 222 -7.92 7.79 26.79
CA LYS A 222 -8.32 6.40 26.69
C LYS A 222 -7.40 5.70 25.71
N LEU A 223 -6.71 4.65 26.18
CA LEU A 223 -5.81 3.85 25.37
C LEU A 223 -6.55 2.63 24.84
N PHE A 224 -6.57 2.45 23.54
CA PHE A 224 -7.06 1.25 22.85
C PHE A 224 -5.87 0.45 22.36
N ALA A 225 -5.89 -0.86 22.57
CA ALA A 225 -4.91 -1.81 22.02
C ALA A 225 -5.57 -2.66 20.95
N PHE A 226 -4.94 -2.68 19.78
CA PHE A 226 -5.37 -3.45 18.61
C PHE A 226 -4.33 -4.49 18.27
N GLN A 227 -4.78 -5.70 17.98
CA GLN A 227 -3.94 -6.73 17.36
C GLN A 227 -4.25 -6.81 15.87
N GLU A 228 -3.21 -6.92 15.09
CA GLU A 228 -3.32 -7.16 13.67
C GLU A 228 -3.58 -8.65 13.40
N LYS A 229 -4.67 -8.96 12.68
CA LYS A 229 -5.01 -10.35 12.33
C LYS A 229 -3.92 -10.98 11.46
N ASN A 230 -3.60 -12.22 11.73
CA ASN A 230 -2.58 -13.02 11.05
C ASN A 230 -1.12 -12.58 11.26
N THR A 231 -0.87 -11.71 12.21
CA THR A 231 0.47 -11.32 12.68
C THR A 231 0.50 -11.22 14.20
N THR A 232 1.67 -10.92 14.75
CA THR A 232 1.84 -10.61 16.18
C THR A 232 1.96 -9.11 16.45
N ASN A 233 1.71 -8.27 15.45
CA ASN A 233 1.86 -6.83 15.59
C ASN A 233 0.71 -6.26 16.42
N GLU A 234 1.08 -5.42 17.37
CA GLU A 234 0.16 -4.71 18.25
C GLU A 234 0.24 -3.21 17.97
N HIS A 235 -0.91 -2.56 17.87
CA HIS A 235 -1.00 -1.13 17.63
C HIS A 235 -1.81 -0.48 18.74
N LEU A 236 -1.48 0.78 19.05
CA LEU A 236 -2.16 1.52 20.11
C LEU A 236 -2.82 2.78 19.55
N ALA A 237 -3.93 3.17 20.16
CA ALA A 237 -4.53 4.47 19.91
C ALA A 237 -4.81 5.17 21.25
N LEU A 238 -4.21 6.35 21.45
CA LEU A 238 -4.53 7.26 22.55
C LEU A 238 -5.63 8.20 22.05
N VAL A 239 -6.78 8.14 22.68
CA VAL A 239 -7.99 8.87 22.29
C VAL A 239 -8.39 9.82 23.39
N LYS A 240 -8.74 11.06 23.03
CA LYS A 240 -9.29 12.06 23.93
C LYS A 240 -10.59 12.62 23.38
N GLY A 241 -11.59 12.80 24.25
CA GLY A 241 -12.88 13.35 23.90
C GLY A 241 -13.74 12.44 23.05
N GLN A 242 -14.74 13.01 22.41
CA GLN A 242 -15.67 12.37 21.50
C GLN A 242 -15.93 13.30 20.30
N TRP A 243 -16.37 12.76 19.19
CA TRP A 243 -16.68 13.51 17.97
C TRP A 243 -17.94 13.00 17.32
N GLU A 244 -18.60 13.87 16.57
CA GLU A 244 -19.76 13.54 15.77
C GLU A 244 -19.32 12.88 14.45
N LYS A 245 -20.27 12.22 13.78
CA LYS A 245 -20.01 11.65 12.46
C LYS A 245 -19.59 12.74 11.48
N ASP A 246 -18.53 12.46 10.71
CA ASP A 246 -17.92 13.37 9.71
C ASP A 246 -17.36 14.68 10.28
N GLU A 247 -17.19 14.78 11.58
CA GLU A 247 -16.47 15.88 12.23
C GLU A 247 -14.97 15.76 11.96
N PRO A 248 -14.25 16.87 11.60
CA PRO A 248 -12.80 16.86 11.50
C PRO A 248 -12.13 16.64 12.85
N VAL A 249 -11.31 15.61 12.96
CA VAL A 249 -10.63 15.20 14.20
C VAL A 249 -9.12 15.43 14.09
N LEU A 250 -8.51 15.97 15.14
CA LEU A 250 -7.06 16.13 15.23
C LEU A 250 -6.39 14.77 15.41
N VAL A 251 -5.55 14.35 14.44
CA VAL A 251 -4.98 13.00 14.40
C VAL A 251 -3.47 13.04 14.17
N ARG A 252 -2.74 12.24 14.94
CA ARG A 252 -1.34 11.88 14.65
C ARG A 252 -1.23 10.39 14.37
N VAL A 253 -0.67 10.02 13.22
CA VAL A 253 -0.22 8.64 12.96
C VAL A 253 1.29 8.60 13.22
N HIS A 254 1.68 7.99 14.34
CA HIS A 254 3.06 7.89 14.80
C HIS A 254 3.58 6.46 14.59
N SER A 255 4.66 6.29 13.85
CA SER A 255 5.35 5.01 13.76
C SER A 255 6.32 4.89 14.92
N SER A 256 6.31 3.75 15.61
CA SER A 256 7.17 3.51 16.78
C SER A 256 8.65 3.80 16.50
N CYS A 257 9.30 4.37 17.46
CA CYS A 257 10.72 4.65 17.44
C CYS A 257 11.30 4.40 18.82
N PHE A 258 11.68 3.16 19.12
CA PHE A 258 12.15 2.76 20.45
C PHE A 258 13.25 3.67 20.97
N THR A 259 14.21 4.04 20.11
CA THR A 259 15.32 4.90 20.51
C THR A 259 14.89 6.33 20.83
N GLY A 260 13.96 6.91 20.04
CA GLY A 260 13.49 8.29 20.28
C GLY A 260 12.40 8.35 21.34
N ASP A 261 11.39 7.48 21.25
CA ASP A 261 10.20 7.56 22.10
C ASP A 261 10.46 7.09 23.53
N ILE A 262 11.34 6.08 23.72
CA ILE A 262 11.60 5.45 25.03
C ILE A 262 12.97 5.87 25.60
N LEU A 263 14.04 5.78 24.77
CA LEU A 263 15.39 6.08 25.24
C LEU A 263 15.75 7.57 25.18
N GLY A 264 14.92 8.43 24.60
CA GLY A 264 15.19 9.87 24.47
C GLY A 264 16.39 10.17 23.58
N SER A 265 16.61 9.37 22.52
CA SER A 265 17.73 9.56 21.60
C SER A 265 17.66 10.92 20.90
N LEU A 266 18.75 11.65 20.92
CA LEU A 266 18.91 12.93 20.22
C LEU A 266 19.18 12.77 18.71
N ARG A 267 19.32 11.54 18.19
CA ARG A 267 19.57 11.28 16.76
C ARG A 267 18.35 11.50 15.85
N CYS A 268 17.18 11.60 16.44
CA CYS A 268 15.92 11.83 15.72
C CYS A 268 14.99 12.75 16.51
N ASP A 269 13.92 13.18 15.91
CA ASP A 269 12.88 14.04 16.47
C ASP A 269 11.60 13.28 16.89
N CYS A 270 11.62 11.93 16.88
CA CYS A 270 10.41 11.10 17.03
C CYS A 270 9.73 11.29 18.39
N GLY A 271 10.48 11.17 19.49
CA GLY A 271 9.95 11.34 20.84
C GLY A 271 9.36 12.73 21.08
N GLU A 272 10.06 13.79 20.62
CA GLU A 272 9.58 15.16 20.72
C GLU A 272 8.27 15.37 19.92
N GLN A 273 8.19 14.82 18.69
CA GLN A 273 6.98 14.86 17.89
C GLN A 273 5.81 14.11 18.54
N LEU A 274 6.06 12.95 19.18
CA LEU A 274 5.04 12.23 19.92
C LEU A 274 4.51 13.05 21.08
N HIS A 275 5.39 13.60 21.90
CA HIS A 275 5.04 14.40 23.07
C HIS A 275 4.31 15.70 22.69
N ALA A 276 4.78 16.37 21.63
CA ALA A 276 4.09 17.55 21.09
C ALA A 276 2.68 17.21 20.63
N ALA A 277 2.50 16.13 19.87
CA ALA A 277 1.19 15.68 19.41
C ALA A 277 0.26 15.32 20.59
N MET A 278 0.76 14.64 21.62
CA MET A 278 -0.03 14.37 22.83
C MET A 278 -0.48 15.66 23.52
N THR A 279 0.40 16.62 23.64
CA THR A 279 0.08 17.93 24.24
C THR A 279 -0.92 18.72 23.39
N MET A 280 -0.80 18.67 22.05
CA MET A 280 -1.75 19.31 21.14
C MET A 280 -3.15 18.72 21.28
N VAL A 281 -3.28 17.37 21.29
CA VAL A 281 -4.56 16.68 21.45
C VAL A 281 -5.17 16.94 22.86
N GLU A 282 -4.32 16.95 23.91
CA GLU A 282 -4.79 17.32 25.26
C GLU A 282 -5.34 18.74 25.30
N LYS A 283 -4.65 19.70 24.69
CA LYS A 283 -5.05 21.12 24.65
C LYS A 283 -6.32 21.33 23.80
N GLU A 284 -6.46 20.62 22.70
CA GLU A 284 -7.67 20.63 21.84
C GLU A 284 -8.88 20.04 22.57
N GLY A 285 -8.65 19.13 23.53
CA GLY A 285 -9.68 18.42 24.28
C GLY A 285 -10.31 17.25 23.54
N LYS A 286 -10.01 17.06 22.26
CA LYS A 286 -10.43 15.92 21.42
C LYS A 286 -9.42 15.60 20.32
N GLY A 287 -9.23 14.31 20.05
CA GLY A 287 -8.33 13.83 19.01
C GLY A 287 -7.80 12.42 19.28
N ALA A 288 -6.98 11.94 18.37
CA ALA A 288 -6.41 10.61 18.44
C ALA A 288 -4.94 10.58 18.02
N ILE A 289 -4.14 9.78 18.72
CA ILE A 289 -2.76 9.48 18.36
C ILE A 289 -2.66 7.97 18.13
N LEU A 290 -2.43 7.55 16.89
CA LEU A 290 -2.14 6.16 16.57
C LEU A 290 -0.65 5.92 16.74
N TYR A 291 -0.29 4.98 17.59
CA TYR A 291 1.07 4.49 17.77
C TYR A 291 1.21 3.15 17.06
N MET A 292 1.81 3.20 15.87
CA MET A 292 1.92 2.06 14.96
C MET A 292 3.21 1.30 15.21
N SER A 293 3.12 -0.01 15.39
CA SER A 293 4.28 -0.90 15.57
C SER A 293 5.04 -1.11 14.25
N GLN A 294 5.70 -0.04 13.77
CA GLN A 294 6.41 0.02 12.47
C GLN A 294 7.78 0.66 12.64
N GLU A 295 8.61 0.08 13.54
CA GLU A 295 9.93 0.57 13.89
C GLU A 295 10.84 0.74 12.65
N GLY A 296 11.58 1.86 12.61
CA GLY A 296 12.53 2.15 11.54
C GLY A 296 11.88 2.28 10.15
N ARG A 297 10.63 2.74 10.07
CA ARG A 297 9.81 2.75 8.82
C ARG A 297 9.52 1.35 8.28
N GLY A 298 9.36 0.37 9.17
CA GLY A 298 9.04 -1.02 8.81
C GLY A 298 10.25 -1.98 8.76
N ILE A 299 11.49 -1.48 8.84
CA ILE A 299 12.69 -2.34 8.79
C ILE A 299 13.03 -3.02 10.13
N GLY A 300 12.38 -2.62 11.21
CA GLY A 300 12.60 -3.13 12.55
C GLY A 300 13.80 -2.51 13.29
N LEU A 301 13.83 -2.69 14.62
CA LEU A 301 14.82 -2.06 15.50
C LEU A 301 16.26 -2.45 15.16
N LEU A 302 16.52 -3.76 14.97
CA LEU A 302 17.88 -4.24 14.75
C LEU A 302 18.48 -3.68 13.44
N ASN A 303 17.70 -3.62 12.37
CA ASN A 303 18.18 -3.08 11.11
C ASN A 303 18.33 -1.56 11.16
N LYS A 304 17.47 -0.87 11.90
CA LYS A 304 17.65 0.56 12.20
C LYS A 304 18.97 0.83 12.94
N LEU A 305 19.35 -0.01 13.91
CA LEU A 305 20.65 0.12 14.60
C LEU A 305 21.83 -0.17 13.66
N LYS A 306 21.69 -1.12 12.71
CA LYS A 306 22.71 -1.30 11.67
C LYS A 306 22.82 -0.07 10.77
N ALA A 307 21.68 0.54 10.39
CA ALA A 307 21.67 1.80 9.63
C ALA A 307 22.37 2.94 10.42
N TYR A 308 22.19 3.04 11.73
CA TYR A 308 22.92 4.00 12.56
C TYR A 308 24.43 3.81 12.49
N ARG A 309 24.92 2.56 12.50
CA ARG A 309 26.36 2.28 12.33
C ARG A 309 26.89 2.73 10.97
N LEU A 310 26.11 2.55 9.90
CA LEU A 310 26.49 3.05 8.57
C LEU A 310 26.48 4.58 8.50
N GLN A 311 25.55 5.22 9.21
CA GLN A 311 25.51 6.69 9.33
C GLN A 311 26.74 7.24 10.09
N GLU A 312 27.25 6.53 11.08
CA GLU A 312 28.53 6.87 11.77
C GLU A 312 29.74 6.78 10.82
N GLN A 313 29.62 5.99 9.75
CA GLN A 313 30.62 5.87 8.68
C GLN A 313 30.44 6.90 7.55
N GLY A 314 29.47 7.82 7.68
CA GLY A 314 29.29 8.95 6.76
C GLY A 314 28.09 8.85 5.84
N MET A 315 27.36 7.71 5.77
CA MET A 315 26.13 7.59 4.98
C MET A 315 25.02 8.46 5.60
N ASP A 316 24.06 8.87 4.79
CA ASP A 316 22.80 9.40 5.30
C ASP A 316 21.76 8.28 5.54
N THR A 317 20.57 8.65 6.03
CA THR A 317 19.51 7.67 6.38
C THR A 317 19.02 6.90 5.16
N VAL A 318 18.92 7.55 4.00
CA VAL A 318 18.45 6.92 2.76
C VAL A 318 19.52 5.94 2.25
N GLU A 319 20.75 6.40 2.15
CA GLU A 319 21.89 5.59 1.71
C GLU A 319 22.11 4.36 2.59
N ALA A 320 22.01 4.53 3.91
CA ALA A 320 22.17 3.42 4.86
C ALA A 320 21.07 2.36 4.71
N ASN A 321 19.80 2.76 4.49
CA ASN A 321 18.70 1.82 4.26
C ASN A 321 18.88 1.06 2.94
N LEU A 322 19.22 1.76 1.86
CA LEU A 322 19.48 1.15 0.55
C LEU A 322 20.67 0.18 0.61
N HIS A 323 21.75 0.54 1.31
CA HIS A 323 22.91 -0.34 1.51
C HIS A 323 22.55 -1.65 2.23
N LEU A 324 21.57 -1.61 3.13
CA LEU A 324 21.05 -2.78 3.84
C LEU A 324 20.00 -3.56 3.03
N GLY A 325 19.68 -3.15 1.81
CA GLY A 325 18.69 -3.81 0.94
C GLY A 325 17.23 -3.48 1.28
N PHE A 326 16.98 -2.38 2.00
CA PHE A 326 15.63 -1.95 2.35
C PHE A 326 15.16 -0.79 1.48
N GLN A 327 13.85 -0.75 1.20
CA GLN A 327 13.19 0.42 0.63
C GLN A 327 13.23 1.60 1.61
N ILE A 328 13.05 2.81 1.06
CA ILE A 328 13.09 4.06 1.85
C ILE A 328 11.96 4.12 2.88
N ASP A 329 10.78 3.58 2.53
CA ASP A 329 9.61 3.56 3.40
C ASP A 329 8.79 2.27 3.17
N GLN A 330 8.74 1.40 4.17
CA GLN A 330 8.00 0.13 4.13
C GLN A 330 6.76 0.15 5.04
N ARG A 331 6.32 1.35 5.46
CA ARG A 331 5.15 1.47 6.34
C ARG A 331 3.87 1.06 5.65
N ASP A 332 3.01 0.39 6.42
CA ASP A 332 1.65 0.06 6.05
C ASP A 332 0.70 1.13 6.59
N TYR A 333 -0.02 1.79 5.69
CA TYR A 333 -1.00 2.81 6.06
C TYR A 333 -2.42 2.25 6.18
N GLY A 334 -2.70 1.08 5.59
CA GLY A 334 -4.02 0.46 5.59
C GLY A 334 -4.49 0.04 6.97
N VAL A 335 -3.60 -0.51 7.80
CA VAL A 335 -3.92 -0.85 9.20
C VAL A 335 -4.25 0.40 10.01
N GLY A 336 -3.43 1.46 9.87
CA GLY A 336 -3.69 2.74 10.54
C GLY A 336 -5.03 3.36 10.12
N ALA A 337 -5.35 3.31 8.83
CA ALA A 337 -6.63 3.79 8.31
C ALA A 337 -7.82 3.00 8.87
N GLN A 338 -7.70 1.67 9.01
CA GLN A 338 -8.76 0.86 9.63
C GLN A 338 -8.95 1.18 11.10
N ILE A 339 -7.88 1.44 11.86
CA ILE A 339 -7.99 1.86 13.26
C ILE A 339 -8.72 3.21 13.35
N LEU A 340 -8.39 4.19 12.48
CA LEU A 340 -9.11 5.46 12.45
C LEU A 340 -10.60 5.29 12.16
N ARG A 341 -10.94 4.48 11.16
CA ARG A 341 -12.36 4.17 10.84
C ARG A 341 -13.06 3.43 11.96
N TYR A 342 -12.39 2.50 12.64
CA TYR A 342 -12.91 1.81 13.83
C TYR A 342 -13.28 2.81 14.93
N LEU A 343 -12.45 3.84 15.13
CA LEU A 343 -12.70 4.93 16.07
C LEU A 343 -13.74 5.96 15.56
N GLY A 344 -14.34 5.73 14.37
CA GLY A 344 -15.34 6.63 13.76
C GLY A 344 -14.76 7.88 13.12
N ILE A 345 -13.45 7.92 12.87
CA ILE A 345 -12.75 9.07 12.26
C ILE A 345 -12.72 8.88 10.74
N THR A 346 -13.32 9.81 9.99
CA THR A 346 -13.35 9.84 8.53
C THR A 346 -12.69 11.11 7.97
N LYS A 347 -12.75 12.23 8.73
CA LYS A 347 -12.12 13.50 8.37
C LYS A 347 -11.01 13.84 9.35
N LEU A 348 -9.82 14.13 8.82
CA LEU A 348 -8.61 14.32 9.61
C LEU A 348 -8.09 15.75 9.51
N ARG A 349 -7.79 16.35 10.65
CA ARG A 349 -6.80 17.40 10.81
C ARG A 349 -5.50 16.70 11.17
N LEU A 350 -4.65 16.44 10.16
CA LEU A 350 -3.51 15.53 10.31
C LEU A 350 -2.27 16.25 10.83
N ILE A 351 -1.80 15.89 12.02
CA ILE A 351 -0.53 16.37 12.56
C ILE A 351 0.62 15.68 11.82
N SER A 352 1.19 16.35 10.82
CA SER A 352 2.28 15.76 10.01
C SER A 352 3.04 16.81 9.21
N ASN A 353 4.34 16.63 9.09
CA ASN A 353 5.21 17.37 8.16
C ASN A 353 5.61 16.49 6.96
N ASN A 354 5.00 15.32 6.78
CA ASN A 354 5.35 14.36 5.74
C ASN A 354 4.24 14.26 4.69
N PRO A 355 4.43 14.76 3.45
CA PRO A 355 3.42 14.71 2.40
C PRO A 355 3.06 13.28 1.97
N LYS A 356 4.01 12.32 2.02
CA LYS A 356 3.75 10.92 1.66
C LYS A 356 2.75 10.23 2.60
N LYS A 357 2.69 10.63 3.88
CA LYS A 357 1.67 10.11 4.80
C LYS A 357 0.25 10.52 4.41
N ARG A 358 0.10 11.70 3.80
CA ARG A 358 -1.20 12.20 3.31
C ARG A 358 -1.73 11.27 2.23
N VAL A 359 -0.94 11.02 1.20
CA VAL A 359 -1.30 10.13 0.07
C VAL A 359 -1.64 8.72 0.55
N GLY A 360 -0.86 8.16 1.48
CA GLY A 360 -1.06 6.83 2.02
C GLY A 360 -2.39 6.61 2.78
N LEU A 361 -3.03 7.67 3.28
CA LEU A 361 -4.28 7.58 4.04
C LEU A 361 -5.53 7.84 3.17
N ILE A 362 -5.44 8.70 2.16
CA ILE A 362 -6.58 9.10 1.31
C ILE A 362 -7.21 7.90 0.61
N GLY A 363 -6.41 6.99 0.06
CA GLY A 363 -6.87 5.79 -0.64
C GLY A 363 -7.77 4.84 0.17
N TYR A 364 -7.91 5.07 1.50
CA TYR A 364 -8.74 4.25 2.40
C TYR A 364 -10.05 4.95 2.82
N GLY A 365 -10.48 5.95 2.08
CA GLY A 365 -11.73 6.67 2.35
C GLY A 365 -11.62 7.59 3.57
N LEU A 366 -10.43 8.08 3.86
CA LEU A 366 -10.15 9.12 4.83
C LEU A 366 -9.93 10.44 4.09
N GLU A 367 -10.56 11.50 4.56
CA GLU A 367 -10.42 12.86 4.02
C GLU A 367 -9.49 13.68 4.92
N ILE A 368 -8.39 14.19 4.37
CA ILE A 368 -7.51 15.10 5.09
C ILE A 368 -7.96 16.53 4.78
N VAL A 369 -8.63 17.14 5.74
CA VAL A 369 -9.19 18.50 5.60
C VAL A 369 -8.19 19.59 5.98
N GLU A 370 -7.19 19.25 6.81
CA GLU A 370 -6.17 20.19 7.26
C GLU A 370 -4.86 19.46 7.55
N ASN A 371 -3.74 20.06 7.20
CA ASN A 371 -2.42 19.62 7.64
C ASN A 371 -1.95 20.52 8.80
N VAL A 372 -1.75 19.91 9.97
CA VAL A 372 -1.31 20.60 11.17
C VAL A 372 0.18 20.34 11.36
N PRO A 373 1.05 21.34 11.22
CA PRO A 373 2.49 21.14 11.40
C PRO A 373 2.83 20.78 12.84
N VAL A 374 3.89 20.01 13.02
CA VAL A 374 4.50 19.77 14.33
C VAL A 374 5.93 20.27 14.29
N GLU A 375 6.18 21.37 14.96
CA GLU A 375 7.50 21.98 15.05
C GLU A 375 8.34 21.28 16.11
N VAL A 376 9.56 20.91 15.73
CA VAL A 376 10.58 20.38 16.61
C VAL A 376 11.89 21.08 16.25
N HIS A 377 12.51 21.69 17.24
CA HIS A 377 13.77 22.40 17.03
C HIS A 377 14.93 21.43 16.78
N PRO A 378 15.79 21.71 15.79
CA PRO A 378 16.96 20.90 15.55
C PRO A 378 17.94 20.96 16.73
N ASN A 379 18.69 19.88 16.91
CA ASN A 379 19.81 19.83 17.86
C ASN A 379 21.09 19.38 17.14
N PRO A 380 22.28 19.54 17.70
CA PRO A 380 23.54 19.21 17.02
C PRO A 380 23.67 17.74 16.56
N HIS A 381 22.85 16.83 17.10
CA HIS A 381 22.90 15.40 16.78
C HIS A 381 21.88 14.99 15.71
N ASN A 382 20.79 15.75 15.51
CA ASN A 382 19.74 15.42 14.54
C ASN A 382 19.66 16.37 13.33
N GLU A 383 20.45 17.44 13.29
CA GLU A 383 20.40 18.45 12.23
C GLU A 383 20.58 17.81 10.84
N ARG A 384 21.60 16.97 10.64
CA ARG A 384 21.83 16.24 9.39
C ARG A 384 20.66 15.30 9.03
N TYR A 385 20.06 14.68 10.04
CA TYR A 385 18.88 13.81 9.85
C TYR A 385 17.66 14.62 9.38
N LEU A 386 17.43 15.80 9.96
CA LEU A 386 16.34 16.70 9.57
C LEU A 386 16.58 17.27 8.16
N GLN A 387 17.81 17.66 7.82
CA GLN A 387 18.18 18.06 6.46
C GLN A 387 17.89 16.93 5.45
N THR A 388 18.27 15.68 5.74
CA THR A 388 17.94 14.53 4.88
C THR A 388 16.43 14.34 4.72
N LYS A 389 15.64 14.56 5.77
CA LYS A 389 14.16 14.52 5.70
C LYS A 389 13.62 15.58 4.74
N ARG A 390 14.13 16.83 4.82
CA ARG A 390 13.73 17.90 3.92
C ARG A 390 14.16 17.62 2.49
N ASP A 391 15.45 17.41 2.26
CA ASP A 391 16.08 17.43 0.95
C ASP A 391 15.82 16.15 0.13
N LYS A 392 15.78 14.96 0.79
CA LYS A 392 15.61 13.67 0.11
C LYS A 392 14.22 13.05 0.28
N LEU A 393 13.46 13.46 1.30
CA LEU A 393 12.16 12.88 1.62
C LEU A 393 10.99 13.86 1.49
N GLY A 394 11.28 15.13 1.14
CA GLY A 394 10.27 16.16 0.87
C GLY A 394 9.44 16.56 2.11
N HIS A 395 10.02 16.45 3.32
CA HIS A 395 9.34 16.92 4.52
C HIS A 395 9.29 18.46 4.57
N GLU A 396 8.16 19.00 4.97
CA GLU A 396 7.90 20.43 5.21
C GLU A 396 8.44 20.79 6.61
N ILE A 397 9.77 20.95 6.73
CA ILE A 397 10.48 21.27 7.98
C ILE A 397 11.69 22.15 7.68
N LEU A 398 12.14 22.91 8.66
CA LEU A 398 13.29 23.82 8.54
C LEU A 398 13.09 24.91 7.46
N ASP A 399 11.86 25.37 7.26
CA ASP A 399 11.62 26.54 6.42
C ASP A 399 12.27 27.75 7.12
N ASP A 400 13.15 28.44 6.39
CA ASP A 400 13.81 29.65 6.87
C ASP A 400 12.73 30.71 7.14
N GLU A 401 12.76 31.34 8.34
CA GLU A 401 12.01 32.55 8.66
C GLU A 401 12.44 33.74 7.79
#